data_d4e8c69c07c0bf3c33624a5da9511e84
#
_entry.id   d4e8c69c07c0bf3c33624a5da9511e84
#
_cell.length_a   1.000
_cell.length_b   1.000
_cell.length_c   1.000
_cell.angle_alpha   90.00
_cell.angle_beta   90.00
_cell.angle_gamma   90.00
#
_symmetry.space_group_name_H-M   'P 1'
#
loop_
_entity.id
_entity.type
_entity.pdbx_description
1 polymer ?
#
loop_
_entity_poly.entity_id
_entity_poly.type
_entity_poly.pdbx_seq_one_letter_code
_entity_poly.pdbx_strand_id
1 'polypeptide(L)'
;MNFTAIDFETANSSRSSACSLGLVQVRDGIVTAEHVWLIDPRQRFDGMNIAIHGITPSMVQGQPTFEELWSTVEPLLQGEVVVAHNAAFDMSVLRYCLDASGNSYPDFQYLCTYLLGKKMLDELPSHKLNVISQHFGISLKHHDALDDARAAALILLKLMEQDQKCEPLLLADNQGYTAGKMFAGGYTPFKSPPKKAPRKKQPAKAPAFPPSAPSVKPYF
;
A
#
# COMPACT_ATOMS: atom_id res chain seq x y z
N MET A 1 -10.42 15.08 -4.83
CA MET A 1 -9.72 13.77 -4.87
C MET A 1 -8.35 13.98 -5.51
N ASN A 2 -7.33 14.28 -4.68
CA ASN A 2 -5.97 14.56 -5.15
C ASN A 2 -5.01 13.56 -4.53
N PHE A 3 -4.22 12.87 -5.36
CA PHE A 3 -3.20 11.93 -4.92
C PHE A 3 -2.25 11.58 -6.08
N THR A 4 -1.14 10.92 -5.75
CA THR A 4 -0.15 10.45 -6.71
C THR A 4 0.07 8.95 -6.52
N ALA A 5 -0.20 8.14 -7.54
CA ALA A 5 0.05 6.71 -7.50
C ALA A 5 1.45 6.40 -8.05
N ILE A 6 2.12 5.41 -7.46
CA ILE A 6 3.46 4.95 -7.90
C ILE A 6 3.53 3.44 -7.94
N ASP A 7 4.45 2.94 -8.76
CA ASP A 7 4.88 1.55 -8.80
C ASP A 7 6.35 1.45 -9.21
N PHE A 8 7.10 0.58 -8.56
CA PHE A 8 8.52 0.33 -8.83
C PHE A 8 8.76 -1.06 -9.36
N GLU A 9 9.64 -1.16 -10.38
CA GLU A 9 10.28 -2.42 -10.75
C GLU A 9 11.74 -2.45 -10.27
N THR A 10 12.23 -3.64 -9.88
CA THR A 10 13.58 -3.82 -9.36
C THR A 10 14.39 -4.80 -10.21
N ALA A 11 15.66 -4.50 -10.42
CA ALA A 11 16.58 -5.33 -11.21
C ALA A 11 16.87 -6.71 -10.55
N ASN A 12 16.79 -6.77 -9.21
CA ASN A 12 17.07 -7.96 -8.42
C ASN A 12 16.37 -7.89 -7.05
N SER A 13 16.69 -8.79 -6.14
CA SER A 13 16.09 -8.86 -4.80
C SER A 13 16.46 -7.70 -3.86
N SER A 14 17.48 -6.90 -4.19
CA SER A 14 17.83 -5.70 -3.42
C SER A 14 16.78 -4.60 -3.62
N ARG A 15 16.32 -4.00 -2.54
CA ARG A 15 15.37 -2.88 -2.59
C ARG A 15 15.96 -1.60 -3.17
N SER A 16 17.28 -1.45 -3.18
CA SER A 16 17.97 -0.31 -3.81
C SER A 16 18.23 -0.51 -5.32
N SER A 17 17.68 -1.56 -5.93
CA SER A 17 17.91 -1.87 -7.35
C SER A 17 16.74 -1.42 -8.25
N ALA A 18 16.11 -0.29 -7.94
CA ALA A 18 15.03 0.24 -8.78
C ALA A 18 15.51 0.38 -10.24
N CYS A 19 14.78 -0.25 -11.18
CA CYS A 19 15.07 -0.19 -12.61
C CYS A 19 13.96 0.44 -13.45
N SER A 20 12.78 0.69 -12.84
CA SER A 20 11.71 1.50 -13.40
C SER A 20 10.88 2.13 -12.29
N LEU A 21 10.30 3.28 -12.58
CA LEU A 21 9.30 3.96 -11.76
C LEU A 21 8.17 4.44 -12.65
N GLY A 22 6.95 4.01 -12.37
CA GLY A 22 5.72 4.58 -12.88
C GLY A 22 5.10 5.53 -11.87
N LEU A 23 4.55 6.65 -12.34
CA LEU A 23 3.92 7.66 -11.51
C LEU A 23 2.70 8.24 -12.23
N VAL A 24 1.57 8.28 -11.54
CA VAL A 24 0.30 8.79 -12.07
C VAL A 24 -0.29 9.80 -11.10
N GLN A 25 -0.51 11.02 -11.57
CA GLN A 25 -1.13 12.08 -10.78
C GLN A 25 -2.63 12.13 -11.05
N VAL A 26 -3.41 12.14 -9.98
CA VAL A 26 -4.85 12.33 -10.00
C VAL A 26 -5.18 13.65 -9.33
N ARG A 27 -5.93 14.49 -10.04
CA ARG A 27 -6.45 15.77 -9.55
C ARG A 27 -7.95 15.84 -9.83
N ASP A 28 -8.71 16.20 -8.81
CA ASP A 28 -10.18 16.25 -8.86
C ASP A 28 -10.84 14.95 -9.34
N GLY A 29 -10.17 13.80 -9.04
CA GLY A 29 -10.65 12.48 -9.43
C GLY A 29 -10.34 12.11 -10.90
N ILE A 30 -9.55 12.89 -11.60
CA ILE A 30 -9.16 12.68 -13.00
C ILE A 30 -7.65 12.48 -13.08
N VAL A 31 -7.19 11.52 -13.88
CA VAL A 31 -5.77 11.38 -14.22
C VAL A 31 -5.34 12.58 -15.03
N THR A 32 -4.38 13.35 -14.51
CA THR A 32 -3.91 14.60 -15.13
C THR A 32 -2.49 14.51 -15.67
N ALA A 33 -1.66 13.62 -15.13
CA ALA A 33 -0.32 13.38 -15.64
C ALA A 33 0.13 11.94 -15.38
N GLU A 34 0.94 11.43 -16.28
CA GLU A 34 1.52 10.10 -16.23
C GLU A 34 3.00 10.20 -16.61
N HIS A 35 3.84 9.56 -15.83
CA HIS A 35 5.28 9.55 -16.02
C HIS A 35 5.81 8.13 -15.87
N VAL A 36 6.79 7.79 -16.69
CA VAL A 36 7.56 6.56 -16.53
C VAL A 36 9.03 6.84 -16.79
N TRP A 37 9.88 6.29 -15.93
CA TRP A 37 11.32 6.37 -16.08
C TRP A 37 11.92 4.98 -16.00
N LEU A 38 12.81 4.68 -16.94
CA LEU A 38 13.80 3.63 -16.76
C LEU A 38 14.95 4.20 -15.93
N ILE A 39 15.49 3.37 -15.03
CA ILE A 39 16.52 3.77 -14.06
C ILE A 39 17.69 2.80 -14.21
N ASP A 40 18.91 3.31 -14.34
CA ASP A 40 20.10 2.49 -14.24
C ASP A 40 20.44 2.22 -12.77
N PRO A 41 20.17 1.02 -12.23
CA PRO A 41 20.42 0.73 -10.83
C PRO A 41 21.92 0.54 -10.52
N ARG A 42 22.80 0.55 -11.51
CA ARG A 42 24.22 0.19 -11.39
C ARG A 42 24.45 -1.15 -10.70
N GLN A 43 23.50 -2.06 -10.85
CA GLN A 43 23.49 -3.37 -10.22
C GLN A 43 23.20 -4.48 -11.25
N ARG A 44 23.54 -5.71 -10.88
CA ARG A 44 23.23 -6.88 -11.69
C ARG A 44 21.71 -7.09 -11.75
N PHE A 45 21.21 -7.52 -12.89
CA PHE A 45 19.83 -7.98 -13.07
C PHE A 45 19.73 -9.49 -12.84
N ASP A 46 18.71 -9.90 -12.09
CA ASP A 46 18.36 -11.30 -11.93
C ASP A 46 17.41 -11.75 -13.04
N GLY A 47 17.66 -12.93 -13.60
CA GLY A 47 16.82 -13.48 -14.67
C GLY A 47 15.34 -13.62 -14.30
N MET A 48 15.03 -13.86 -13.01
CA MET A 48 13.65 -13.90 -12.50
C MET A 48 12.96 -12.54 -12.65
N ASN A 49 13.63 -11.46 -12.26
CA ASN A 49 13.09 -10.11 -12.38
C ASN A 49 12.86 -9.72 -13.83
N ILE A 50 13.86 -9.99 -14.71
CA ILE A 50 13.71 -9.78 -16.16
C ILE A 50 12.51 -10.55 -16.71
N ALA A 51 12.33 -11.81 -16.30
CA ALA A 51 11.19 -12.63 -16.77
C ALA A 51 9.83 -12.08 -16.32
N ILE A 52 9.78 -11.32 -15.21
CA ILE A 52 8.57 -10.72 -14.67
C ILE A 52 8.22 -9.42 -15.43
N HIS A 53 9.12 -8.44 -15.47
CA HIS A 53 8.83 -7.09 -16.00
C HIS A 53 9.44 -6.83 -17.40
N GLY A 54 10.29 -7.71 -17.90
CA GLY A 54 10.88 -7.59 -19.24
C GLY A 54 12.01 -6.57 -19.38
N ILE A 55 12.34 -5.79 -18.32
CA ILE A 55 13.40 -4.78 -18.38
C ILE A 55 14.77 -5.47 -18.30
N THR A 56 15.61 -5.20 -19.29
CA THR A 56 16.96 -5.79 -19.41
C THR A 56 18.05 -4.77 -19.09
N PRO A 57 19.28 -5.21 -18.78
CA PRO A 57 20.40 -4.29 -18.57
C PRO A 57 20.65 -3.34 -19.77
N SER A 58 20.42 -3.79 -20.98
CA SER A 58 20.60 -2.97 -22.19
C SER A 58 19.57 -1.84 -22.29
N MET A 59 18.36 -2.03 -21.76
CA MET A 59 17.32 -1.01 -21.80
C MET A 59 17.60 0.15 -20.84
N VAL A 60 18.29 -0.12 -19.74
CA VAL A 60 18.62 0.91 -18.72
C VAL A 60 20.00 1.53 -18.96
N GLN A 61 20.76 1.03 -19.91
CA GLN A 61 22.08 1.58 -20.24
C GLN A 61 21.93 3.02 -20.73
N GLY A 62 22.63 3.96 -20.07
CA GLY A 62 22.54 5.39 -20.36
C GLY A 62 21.31 6.10 -19.81
N GLN A 63 20.44 5.39 -19.10
CA GLN A 63 19.36 6.01 -18.32
C GLN A 63 19.91 6.63 -17.03
N PRO A 64 19.22 7.60 -16.44
CA PRO A 64 19.64 8.18 -15.17
C PRO A 64 19.66 7.14 -14.06
N THR A 65 20.56 7.28 -13.11
CA THR A 65 20.49 6.60 -11.82
C THR A 65 19.31 7.14 -10.99
N PHE A 66 18.94 6.43 -9.93
CA PHE A 66 17.91 6.94 -9.01
C PHE A 66 18.30 8.31 -8.41
N GLU A 67 19.56 8.49 -8.04
CA GLU A 67 20.09 9.75 -7.50
C GLU A 67 19.91 10.91 -8.48
N GLU A 68 20.29 10.71 -9.75
CA GLU A 68 20.14 11.73 -10.81
C GLU A 68 18.67 12.04 -11.11
N LEU A 69 17.79 11.03 -11.01
CA LEU A 69 16.36 11.19 -11.24
C LEU A 69 15.64 11.88 -10.08
N TRP A 70 16.17 11.80 -8.85
CA TRP A 70 15.47 12.17 -7.64
C TRP A 70 14.98 13.62 -7.62
N SER A 71 15.79 14.55 -8.11
CA SER A 71 15.41 15.97 -8.21
C SER A 71 14.15 16.22 -9.07
N THR A 72 13.85 15.32 -9.99
CA THR A 72 12.62 15.35 -10.83
C THR A 72 11.44 14.70 -10.11
N VAL A 73 11.67 13.62 -9.35
CA VAL A 73 10.63 12.82 -8.72
C VAL A 73 10.18 13.42 -7.38
N GLU A 74 11.09 13.91 -6.56
CA GLU A 74 10.79 14.44 -5.22
C GLU A 74 9.65 15.47 -5.22
N PRO A 75 9.63 16.50 -6.11
CA PRO A 75 8.55 17.49 -6.13
C PRO A 75 7.18 16.91 -6.44
N LEU A 76 7.11 15.74 -7.11
CA LEU A 76 5.86 15.05 -7.45
C LEU A 76 5.31 14.21 -6.29
N LEU A 77 6.11 14.00 -5.25
CA LEU A 77 5.73 13.22 -4.06
C LEU A 77 5.59 14.10 -2.82
N GLN A 78 6.34 15.20 -2.74
CA GLN A 78 6.40 16.05 -1.56
C GLN A 78 5.05 16.66 -1.22
N GLY A 79 4.53 16.38 -0.01
CA GLY A 79 3.24 16.89 0.48
C GLY A 79 2.02 16.17 -0.09
N GLU A 80 2.19 15.18 -0.95
CA GLU A 80 1.12 14.43 -1.59
C GLU A 80 0.52 13.34 -0.68
N VAL A 81 -0.64 12.82 -1.08
CA VAL A 81 -1.09 11.48 -0.67
C VAL A 81 -0.59 10.49 -1.72
N VAL A 82 0.40 9.68 -1.36
CA VAL A 82 0.99 8.68 -2.26
C VAL A 82 0.21 7.37 -2.16
N VAL A 83 0.01 6.70 -3.28
CA VAL A 83 -0.74 5.44 -3.36
C VAL A 83 0.08 4.40 -4.08
N ALA A 84 0.08 3.17 -3.58
CA ALA A 84 0.67 2.04 -4.30
C ALA A 84 -0.14 0.76 -4.03
N HIS A 85 -0.04 -0.21 -4.94
CA HIS A 85 -0.61 -1.53 -4.73
C HIS A 85 0.40 -2.45 -4.04
N ASN A 86 0.12 -2.88 -2.80
CA ASN A 86 1.11 -3.50 -1.91
C ASN A 86 2.23 -2.52 -1.50
N ALA A 87 1.83 -1.31 -1.12
CA ALA A 87 2.69 -0.16 -0.83
C ALA A 87 3.91 -0.44 0.08
N ALA A 88 3.90 -1.51 0.88
CA ALA A 88 5.06 -1.90 1.67
C ALA A 88 6.29 -2.20 0.79
N PHE A 89 6.08 -2.71 -0.43
CA PHE A 89 7.14 -2.94 -1.40
C PHE A 89 7.70 -1.61 -1.90
N ASP A 90 6.87 -0.77 -2.50
CA ASP A 90 7.27 0.48 -3.14
C ASP A 90 7.91 1.46 -2.16
N MET A 91 7.31 1.59 -0.97
CA MET A 91 7.88 2.41 0.10
C MET A 91 9.22 1.87 0.59
N SER A 92 9.44 0.55 0.54
CA SER A 92 10.75 0.00 0.86
C SER A 92 11.77 0.28 -0.25
N VAL A 93 11.39 0.13 -1.53
CA VAL A 93 12.27 0.45 -2.66
C VAL A 93 12.68 1.93 -2.59
N LEU A 94 11.72 2.83 -2.46
CA LEU A 94 11.97 4.27 -2.35
C LEU A 94 12.97 4.58 -1.22
N ARG A 95 12.74 4.07 -0.01
CA ARG A 95 13.62 4.30 1.14
C ARG A 95 15.05 3.78 0.89
N TYR A 96 15.18 2.54 0.42
CA TYR A 96 16.51 1.97 0.19
C TYR A 96 17.27 2.67 -0.94
N CYS A 97 16.58 3.19 -1.96
CA CYS A 97 17.20 4.01 -2.98
C CYS A 97 17.66 5.37 -2.41
N LEU A 98 16.82 6.02 -1.59
CA LEU A 98 17.18 7.27 -0.92
C LEU A 98 18.35 7.09 0.05
N ASP A 99 18.35 6.03 0.86
CA ASP A 99 19.45 5.69 1.76
C ASP A 99 20.76 5.47 0.99
N ALA A 100 20.69 4.75 -0.14
CA ALA A 100 21.87 4.45 -0.97
C ALA A 100 22.45 5.70 -1.66
N SER A 101 21.62 6.68 -1.98
CA SER A 101 22.02 7.96 -2.61
C SER A 101 22.27 9.09 -1.60
N GLY A 102 22.08 8.84 -0.29
CA GLY A 102 22.26 9.85 0.75
C GLY A 102 21.24 10.99 0.73
N ASN A 103 20.10 10.78 0.06
CA ASN A 103 19.02 11.75 -0.02
C ASN A 103 18.11 11.69 1.22
N SER A 104 17.57 12.83 1.61
CA SER A 104 16.55 12.90 2.67
C SER A 104 15.24 12.29 2.20
N TYR A 105 14.46 11.74 3.14
CA TYR A 105 13.11 11.27 2.84
C TYR A 105 12.17 12.46 2.64
N PRO A 106 11.31 12.41 1.61
CA PRO A 106 10.27 13.40 1.41
C PRO A 106 9.19 13.29 2.49
N ASP A 107 8.42 14.36 2.70
CA ASP A 107 7.28 14.34 3.62
C ASP A 107 6.00 14.08 2.83
N PHE A 108 5.36 12.91 3.06
CA PHE A 108 4.05 12.56 2.50
C PHE A 108 3.34 11.48 3.32
N GLN A 109 2.03 11.38 3.12
CA GLN A 109 1.23 10.25 3.63
C GLN A 109 1.00 9.23 2.51
N TYR A 110 0.82 7.94 2.85
CA TYR A 110 0.57 6.95 1.82
C TYR A 110 -0.48 5.91 2.18
N LEU A 111 -1.10 5.35 1.15
CA LEU A 111 -2.15 4.34 1.21
C LEU A 111 -1.74 3.09 0.44
N CYS A 112 -2.39 1.97 0.78
CA CYS A 112 -2.17 0.67 0.14
C CYS A 112 -3.49 0.13 -0.43
N THR A 113 -3.65 0.13 -1.75
CA THR A 113 -4.86 -0.36 -2.42
C THR A 113 -5.06 -1.86 -2.26
N TYR A 114 -3.97 -2.65 -2.08
CA TYR A 114 -4.08 -4.07 -1.74
C TYR A 114 -4.81 -4.29 -0.40
N LEU A 115 -4.41 -3.54 0.64
CA LEU A 115 -5.03 -3.68 1.97
C LEU A 115 -6.44 -3.11 2.01
N LEU A 116 -6.69 -1.99 1.34
CA LEU A 116 -8.04 -1.42 1.19
C LEU A 116 -8.94 -2.38 0.42
N GLY A 117 -8.49 -2.90 -0.73
CA GLY A 117 -9.22 -3.91 -1.50
C GLY A 117 -9.53 -5.15 -0.68
N LYS A 118 -8.56 -5.66 0.08
CA LYS A 118 -8.77 -6.81 0.97
C LYS A 118 -9.84 -6.58 2.04
N LYS A 119 -10.08 -5.33 2.40
CA LYS A 119 -11.10 -4.96 3.39
C LYS A 119 -12.46 -4.72 2.76
N MET A 120 -12.50 -4.13 1.56
CA MET A 120 -13.72 -3.66 0.91
C MET A 120 -14.31 -4.65 -0.11
N LEU A 121 -13.49 -5.59 -0.59
CA LEU A 121 -13.83 -6.57 -1.62
C LEU A 121 -13.54 -7.98 -1.08
N ASP A 122 -14.07 -8.29 0.11
CA ASP A 122 -13.80 -9.54 0.84
C ASP A 122 -14.32 -10.79 0.12
N GLU A 123 -15.25 -10.62 -0.83
CA GLU A 123 -15.76 -11.68 -1.71
C GLU A 123 -14.76 -12.14 -2.77
N LEU A 124 -13.71 -11.36 -3.07
CA LEU A 124 -12.74 -11.75 -4.09
C LEU A 124 -11.79 -12.86 -3.61
N PRO A 125 -11.47 -13.84 -4.47
CA PRO A 125 -10.58 -14.94 -4.12
C PRO A 125 -9.12 -14.49 -3.89
N SER A 126 -8.75 -13.32 -4.42
CA SER A 126 -7.43 -12.72 -4.30
C SER A 126 -7.53 -11.21 -4.49
N HIS A 127 -6.59 -10.49 -3.88
CA HIS A 127 -6.53 -9.03 -3.96
C HIS A 127 -5.26 -8.55 -4.69
N LYS A 128 -4.65 -9.41 -5.50
CA LYS A 128 -3.56 -9.02 -6.41
C LYS A 128 -4.06 -7.97 -7.39
N LEU A 129 -3.16 -7.12 -7.86
CA LEU A 129 -3.48 -6.00 -8.75
C LEU A 129 -4.32 -6.43 -9.96
N ASN A 130 -3.90 -7.49 -10.65
CA ASN A 130 -4.62 -8.02 -11.81
C ASN A 130 -6.03 -8.52 -11.49
N VAL A 131 -6.27 -9.08 -10.32
CA VAL A 131 -7.59 -9.59 -9.92
C VAL A 131 -8.55 -8.45 -9.63
N ILE A 132 -8.09 -7.43 -8.86
CA ILE A 132 -8.92 -6.24 -8.59
C ILE A 132 -9.13 -5.43 -9.88
N SER A 133 -8.11 -5.30 -10.73
CA SER A 133 -8.24 -4.63 -12.03
C SER A 133 -9.31 -5.30 -12.90
N GLN A 134 -9.29 -6.63 -12.97
CA GLN A 134 -10.30 -7.39 -13.71
C GLN A 134 -11.70 -7.18 -13.12
N HIS A 135 -11.85 -7.19 -11.80
CA HIS A 135 -13.12 -6.95 -11.11
C HIS A 135 -13.73 -5.59 -11.48
N PHE A 136 -12.90 -4.55 -11.59
CA PHE A 136 -13.35 -3.20 -11.95
C PHE A 136 -13.33 -2.91 -13.45
N GLY A 137 -12.96 -3.86 -14.30
CA GLY A 137 -12.84 -3.66 -15.76
C GLY A 137 -11.70 -2.72 -16.17
N ILE A 138 -10.64 -2.64 -15.34
CA ILE A 138 -9.45 -1.84 -15.60
C ILE A 138 -8.50 -2.65 -16.49
N SER A 139 -8.13 -2.08 -17.67
CA SER A 139 -7.11 -2.67 -18.53
C SER A 139 -5.74 -2.59 -17.86
N LEU A 140 -4.96 -3.66 -17.93
CA LEU A 140 -3.67 -3.78 -17.24
C LEU A 140 -2.69 -4.60 -18.07
N LYS A 141 -1.55 -4.01 -18.38
CA LYS A 141 -0.34 -4.72 -18.80
C LYS A 141 0.53 -4.93 -17.56
N HIS A 142 0.23 -6.00 -16.83
CA HIS A 142 0.85 -6.26 -15.53
C HIS A 142 2.39 -6.35 -15.61
N HIS A 143 3.06 -5.81 -14.61
CA HIS A 143 4.52 -5.65 -14.53
C HIS A 143 5.10 -4.60 -15.52
N ASP A 144 4.27 -3.66 -15.92
CA ASP A 144 4.70 -2.40 -16.51
C ASP A 144 4.45 -1.31 -15.44
N ALA A 145 5.52 -0.68 -14.95
CA ALA A 145 5.45 0.21 -13.80
C ALA A 145 4.40 1.33 -13.97
N LEU A 146 4.24 1.87 -15.20
CA LEU A 146 3.23 2.90 -15.45
C LEU A 146 1.81 2.33 -15.42
N ASP A 147 1.59 1.18 -16.05
CA ASP A 147 0.28 0.53 -16.06
C ASP A 147 -0.13 0.05 -14.67
N ASP A 148 0.82 -0.45 -13.86
CA ASP A 148 0.57 -0.89 -12.48
C ASP A 148 0.27 0.31 -11.58
N ALA A 149 0.98 1.44 -11.73
CA ALA A 149 0.67 2.69 -11.03
C ALA A 149 -0.71 3.25 -11.46
N ARG A 150 -1.04 3.21 -12.76
CA ARG A 150 -2.36 3.63 -13.28
C ARG A 150 -3.47 2.75 -12.73
N ALA A 151 -3.28 1.44 -12.71
CA ALA A 151 -4.24 0.51 -12.14
C ALA A 151 -4.44 0.78 -10.64
N ALA A 152 -3.37 1.01 -9.87
CA ALA A 152 -3.47 1.38 -8.46
C ALA A 152 -4.27 2.67 -8.25
N ALA A 153 -4.07 3.69 -9.11
CA ALA A 153 -4.83 4.93 -9.08
C ALA A 153 -6.32 4.70 -9.35
N LEU A 154 -6.65 3.98 -10.43
CA LEU A 154 -8.04 3.70 -10.82
C LEU A 154 -8.76 2.81 -9.79
N ILE A 155 -8.06 1.84 -9.20
CA ILE A 155 -8.58 1.02 -8.10
C ILE A 155 -8.96 1.91 -6.91
N LEU A 156 -8.08 2.83 -6.49
CA LEU A 156 -8.40 3.73 -5.40
C LEU A 156 -9.64 4.57 -5.69
N LEU A 157 -9.76 5.13 -6.90
CA LEU A 157 -10.95 5.90 -7.32
C LEU A 157 -12.22 5.04 -7.23
N LYS A 158 -12.18 3.78 -7.68
CA LYS A 158 -13.31 2.85 -7.58
C LYS A 158 -13.69 2.51 -6.14
N LEU A 159 -12.72 2.29 -5.27
CA LEU A 159 -12.96 2.05 -3.84
C LEU A 159 -13.56 3.29 -3.16
N MET A 160 -13.09 4.49 -3.53
CA MET A 160 -13.65 5.75 -3.03
C MET A 160 -15.09 5.98 -3.51
N GLU A 161 -15.39 5.64 -4.76
CA GLU A 161 -16.74 5.68 -5.32
C GLU A 161 -17.69 4.77 -4.52
N GLN A 162 -17.30 3.53 -4.23
CA GLN A 162 -18.08 2.59 -3.42
C GLN A 162 -18.32 3.08 -1.99
N ASP A 163 -17.34 3.71 -1.35
CA ASP A 163 -17.46 4.26 0.02
C ASP A 163 -18.09 5.66 0.02
N GLN A 164 -18.44 6.21 -1.14
CA GLN A 164 -18.98 7.56 -1.31
C GLN A 164 -18.10 8.65 -0.67
N LYS A 165 -16.77 8.50 -0.75
CA LYS A 165 -15.77 9.43 -0.21
C LYS A 165 -15.11 10.25 -1.31
N CYS A 166 -14.79 11.48 -0.96
CA CYS A 166 -14.09 12.40 -1.84
C CYS A 166 -12.59 12.52 -1.52
N GLU A 167 -12.15 12.00 -0.37
CA GLU A 167 -10.78 12.14 0.10
C GLU A 167 -10.14 10.79 0.42
N PRO A 168 -8.93 10.50 -0.11
CA PRO A 168 -8.25 9.21 0.08
C PRO A 168 -8.00 8.85 1.55
N LEU A 169 -7.59 9.82 2.36
CA LEU A 169 -7.30 9.61 3.78
C LEU A 169 -8.55 9.30 4.59
N LEU A 170 -9.69 9.91 4.25
CA LEU A 170 -10.97 9.58 4.88
C LEU A 170 -11.44 8.17 4.56
N LEU A 171 -11.20 7.69 3.33
CA LEU A 171 -11.45 6.30 2.98
C LEU A 171 -10.66 5.36 3.90
N ALA A 172 -9.36 5.58 4.03
CA ALA A 172 -8.51 4.74 4.87
C ALA A 172 -8.98 4.72 6.33
N ASP A 173 -9.29 5.88 6.89
CA ASP A 173 -9.78 6.03 8.28
C ASP A 173 -11.12 5.30 8.48
N ASN A 174 -12.08 5.46 7.57
CA ASN A 174 -13.36 4.75 7.61
C ASN A 174 -13.20 3.23 7.57
N GLN A 175 -12.24 2.74 6.78
CA GLN A 175 -11.94 1.31 6.71
C GLN A 175 -11.11 0.84 7.92
N GLY A 176 -10.81 1.75 8.86
CA GLY A 176 -10.08 1.46 10.09
C GLY A 176 -8.57 1.34 9.89
N TYR A 177 -8.02 1.91 8.84
CA TYR A 177 -6.58 1.97 8.61
C TYR A 177 -6.00 3.32 9.04
N THR A 178 -4.77 3.29 9.50
CA THR A 178 -3.95 4.49 9.68
C THR A 178 -3.06 4.66 8.47
N ALA A 179 -3.11 5.83 7.82
CA ALA A 179 -2.20 6.15 6.71
C ALA A 179 -0.74 5.97 7.12
N GLY A 180 0.05 5.41 6.21
CA GLY A 180 1.49 5.40 6.37
C GLY A 180 2.03 6.82 6.19
N LYS A 181 3.24 7.07 6.68
CA LYS A 181 3.93 8.35 6.51
C LYS A 181 5.39 8.11 6.15
N MET A 182 5.93 8.96 5.30
CA MET A 182 7.35 9.14 5.08
C MET A 182 7.72 10.57 5.47
N PHE A 183 8.85 10.77 6.13
CA PHE A 183 9.30 12.09 6.60
C PHE A 183 10.80 12.06 6.87
N ALA A 184 11.48 13.20 6.96
CA ALA A 184 12.94 13.31 7.09
C ALA A 184 13.53 12.46 8.23
N GLY A 185 12.78 12.18 9.30
CA GLY A 185 13.23 11.37 10.43
C GLY A 185 12.90 9.87 10.32
N GLY A 186 12.29 9.40 9.22
CA GLY A 186 11.93 8.00 9.05
C GLY A 186 10.58 7.76 8.39
N TYR A 187 9.90 6.69 8.79
CA TYR A 187 8.60 6.34 8.24
C TYR A 187 7.71 5.62 9.26
N THR A 188 6.41 5.64 9.02
CA THR A 188 5.44 4.76 9.69
C THR A 188 4.65 3.97 8.64
N PRO A 189 4.41 2.67 8.85
CA PRO A 189 3.71 1.86 7.85
C PRO A 189 2.20 2.18 7.78
N PHE A 190 1.60 1.97 6.60
CA PHE A 190 0.15 1.85 6.47
C PHE A 190 -0.31 0.58 7.17
N LYS A 191 -1.21 0.69 8.14
CA LYS A 191 -1.60 -0.44 8.98
C LYS A 191 -3.05 -0.36 9.45
N SER A 192 -3.66 -1.54 9.66
CA SER A 192 -4.91 -1.63 10.40
C SER A 192 -4.70 -1.28 11.88
N PRO A 193 -5.73 -0.78 12.57
CA PRO A 193 -5.66 -0.58 14.01
C PRO A 193 -5.33 -1.91 14.71
N PRO A 194 -4.71 -1.87 15.91
CA PRO A 194 -4.45 -3.07 16.67
C PRO A 194 -5.78 -3.80 16.90
N LYS A 195 -5.79 -5.12 16.65
CA LYS A 195 -6.95 -5.95 16.99
C LYS A 195 -7.30 -5.70 18.44
N LYS A 196 -8.55 -5.28 18.72
CA LYS A 196 -9.02 -5.16 20.11
C LYS A 196 -8.69 -6.47 20.82
N ALA A 197 -7.96 -6.38 21.94
CA ALA A 197 -7.66 -7.57 22.74
C ALA A 197 -8.96 -8.34 22.97
N PRO A 198 -8.97 -9.67 22.85
CA PRO A 198 -10.17 -10.45 23.08
C PRO A 198 -10.72 -10.07 24.45
N ARG A 199 -11.98 -9.64 24.50
CA ARG A 199 -12.65 -9.37 25.80
C ARG A 199 -12.43 -10.59 26.66
N LYS A 200 -11.72 -10.45 27.78
CA LYS A 200 -11.62 -11.51 28.79
C LYS A 200 -13.07 -11.93 29.09
N LYS A 201 -13.40 -13.18 28.77
CA LYS A 201 -14.70 -13.75 29.14
C LYS A 201 -14.81 -13.53 30.65
N GLN A 202 -15.80 -12.77 31.07
CA GLN A 202 -16.11 -12.70 32.49
C GLN A 202 -16.33 -14.11 32.98
N PRO A 203 -15.73 -14.52 34.13
CA PRO A 203 -16.00 -15.83 34.68
C PRO A 203 -17.51 -15.97 34.83
N ALA A 204 -18.06 -17.10 34.35
CA ALA A 204 -19.47 -17.41 34.50
C ALA A 204 -19.81 -17.24 35.99
N LYS A 205 -20.86 -16.46 36.30
CA LYS A 205 -21.38 -16.39 37.66
C LYS A 205 -21.67 -17.81 38.11
N ALA A 206 -21.07 -18.23 39.22
CA ALA A 206 -21.34 -19.51 39.83
C ALA A 206 -22.87 -19.63 40.03
N PRO A 207 -23.46 -20.81 39.76
CA PRO A 207 -24.90 -21.01 40.01
C PRO A 207 -25.17 -20.74 41.51
N ALA A 208 -26.16 -19.90 41.76
CA ALA A 208 -26.64 -19.68 43.14
C ALA A 208 -27.20 -21.01 43.69
N PHE A 209 -26.63 -21.50 44.76
CA PHE A 209 -27.19 -22.65 45.45
C PHE A 209 -28.61 -22.26 45.96
N PRO A 210 -29.60 -23.11 45.84
CA PRO A 210 -30.90 -22.87 46.46
C PRO A 210 -30.75 -22.84 47.95
N PRO A 211 -31.52 -22.01 48.69
CA PRO A 211 -31.45 -21.97 50.12
C PRO A 211 -31.79 -23.35 50.70
N SER A 212 -30.97 -23.77 51.70
CA SER A 212 -31.18 -25.01 52.43
C SER A 212 -32.55 -25.10 53.05
N ALA A 213 -33.23 -26.24 52.89
CA ALA A 213 -34.52 -26.50 53.50
C ALA A 213 -34.48 -26.35 55.04
N PRO A 214 -35.55 -25.86 55.65
CA PRO A 214 -35.61 -25.69 57.11
C PRO A 214 -35.52 -27.06 57.84
N SER A 215 -34.68 -27.13 58.85
CA SER A 215 -34.51 -28.30 59.71
C SER A 215 -35.82 -28.60 60.47
N VAL A 216 -36.37 -29.79 60.22
CA VAL A 216 -37.51 -30.33 60.96
C VAL A 216 -37.01 -30.71 62.35
N LYS A 217 -37.59 -30.08 63.42
CA LYS A 217 -37.32 -30.45 64.79
C LYS A 217 -38.03 -31.79 65.09
N PRO A 218 -37.42 -32.71 65.74
CA PRO A 218 -38.11 -33.92 66.21
C PRO A 218 -39.07 -33.59 67.34
N TYR A 219 -40.28 -34.10 67.25
CA TYR A 219 -41.25 -34.13 68.37
C TYR A 219 -40.84 -35.25 69.33
N PHE A 220 -40.67 -34.87 70.60
CA PHE A 220 -40.86 -35.75 71.75
C PHE A 220 -41.92 -35.13 72.61
#